data_1538b8766dda4727fa2241d5b2cb2ede
#
_entry.id   1538b8766dda4727fa2241d5b2cb2ede
#
_cell.length_a   1.000
_cell.length_b   1.000
_cell.length_c   1.000
_cell.angle_alpha   90.00
_cell.angle_beta   90.00
_cell.angle_gamma   90.00
#
_symmetry.space_group_name_H-M   'P 1'
#
loop_
_entity.id
_entity.type
_entity.pdbx_description
1 polymer ?
#
loop_
_entity_poly.entity_id
_entity_poly.type
_entity_poly.pdbx_seq_one_letter_code
_entity_poly.pdbx_strand_id
1 'polypeptide(L)'
;IKNVVSEMRRVEKPNKRVVIAGGGHIGDHLARTIEGRYGVRIIEHSRQRCYELSETLDRTIVLSGDASDRDLLLEENIEETDVFCAVTNDDEANIMSSMLAKSLGARKVITLINNPAYVDLIEGGTIDTVINPQLATLGSILTHIRRGDIARVHSLRRGAAEAIEAIAHGDKSSSK
;
A
#
# COMPACT_ATOMS: atom_id res chain seq x y z
N ILE A 1 -8.38 -38.08 20.19
CA ILE A 1 -9.19 -36.82 20.30
C ILE A 1 -8.28 -35.63 20.62
N LYS A 2 -7.33 -35.70 21.59
CA LYS A 2 -6.42 -34.57 21.93
C LYS A 2 -5.52 -34.13 20.75
N ASN A 3 -5.05 -35.03 19.89
CA ASN A 3 -4.21 -34.70 18.72
C ASN A 3 -4.99 -34.05 17.59
N VAL A 4 -6.26 -34.39 17.39
CA VAL A 4 -7.13 -33.76 16.36
C VAL A 4 -7.44 -32.31 16.74
N VAL A 5 -7.64 -32.03 18.03
CA VAL A 5 -7.89 -30.67 18.53
C VAL A 5 -6.63 -29.78 18.47
N SER A 6 -5.43 -30.38 18.61
CA SER A 6 -4.18 -29.63 18.46
C SER A 6 -3.85 -29.31 16.98
N GLU A 7 -4.25 -30.16 16.04
CA GLU A 7 -4.11 -29.88 14.60
C GLU A 7 -5.16 -28.88 14.12
N MET A 8 -6.38 -28.92 14.63
CA MET A 8 -7.37 -27.86 14.39
C MET A 8 -6.97 -26.51 15.01
N ARG A 9 -6.05 -26.47 16.00
CA ARG A 9 -5.49 -25.25 16.58
C ARG A 9 -4.23 -24.73 15.85
N ARG A 10 -3.72 -25.41 14.86
CA ARG A 10 -2.93 -24.78 13.79
C ARG A 10 -3.87 -23.99 12.89
N VAL A 11 -4.54 -23.01 13.47
CA VAL A 11 -5.10 -21.90 12.72
C VAL A 11 -3.86 -21.22 12.11
N GLU A 12 -3.62 -21.51 10.84
CA GLU A 12 -2.77 -20.67 10.02
C GLU A 12 -3.20 -19.23 10.32
N LYS A 13 -2.27 -18.38 10.72
CA LYS A 13 -2.60 -16.95 10.87
C LYS A 13 -3.24 -16.57 9.55
N PRO A 14 -4.50 -16.08 9.54
CA PRO A 14 -5.18 -15.80 8.29
C PRO A 14 -4.26 -14.93 7.46
N ASN A 15 -4.01 -15.31 6.21
CA ASN A 15 -3.19 -14.51 5.31
C ASN A 15 -3.76 -13.11 5.34
N LYS A 16 -2.92 -12.12 5.63
CA LYS A 16 -3.37 -10.73 5.62
C LYS A 16 -4.12 -10.43 4.34
N ARG A 17 -5.26 -9.79 4.47
CA ARG A 17 -6.14 -9.47 3.36
C ARG A 17 -5.80 -8.08 2.86
N VAL A 18 -5.53 -7.97 1.58
CA VAL A 18 -5.18 -6.71 0.92
C VAL A 18 -6.18 -6.44 -0.20
N VAL A 19 -6.79 -5.27 -0.20
CA VAL A 19 -7.65 -4.79 -1.29
C VAL A 19 -6.92 -3.65 -1.98
N ILE A 20 -6.82 -3.72 -3.31
CA ILE A 20 -6.18 -2.73 -4.16
C ILE A 20 -7.25 -2.09 -5.04
N ALA A 21 -7.45 -0.79 -4.92
CA ALA A 21 -8.29 0.00 -5.81
C ALA A 21 -7.44 0.54 -6.97
N GLY A 22 -7.75 0.07 -8.18
CA GLY A 22 -7.03 0.38 -9.42
C GLY A 22 -6.11 -0.75 -9.89
N GLY A 23 -6.43 -1.30 -11.07
CA GLY A 23 -5.69 -2.37 -11.75
C GLY A 23 -4.67 -1.85 -12.78
N GLY A 24 -4.26 -0.58 -12.70
CA GLY A 24 -3.21 0.00 -13.54
C GLY A 24 -1.84 -0.60 -13.28
N HIS A 25 -0.77 0.02 -13.82
CA HIS A 25 0.59 -0.51 -13.68
C HIS A 25 1.03 -0.71 -12.23
N ILE A 26 0.67 0.23 -11.34
CA ILE A 26 1.05 0.16 -9.92
C ILE A 26 0.29 -0.98 -9.22
N GLY A 27 -1.02 -1.05 -9.43
CA GLY A 27 -1.86 -2.08 -8.78
C GLY A 27 -1.53 -3.49 -9.25
N ASP A 28 -1.33 -3.68 -10.55
CA ASP A 28 -0.89 -4.96 -11.15
C ASP A 28 0.47 -5.41 -10.56
N HIS A 29 1.48 -4.52 -10.59
CA HIS A 29 2.80 -4.85 -10.06
C HIS A 29 2.78 -5.14 -8.55
N LEU A 30 2.01 -4.38 -7.79
CA LEU A 30 1.80 -4.61 -6.36
C LEU A 30 1.18 -5.98 -6.12
N ALA A 31 0.08 -6.30 -6.82
CA ALA A 31 -0.60 -7.59 -6.67
C ALA A 31 0.34 -8.76 -6.95
N ARG A 32 1.06 -8.76 -8.07
CA ARG A 32 2.06 -9.79 -8.41
C ARG A 32 3.11 -9.98 -7.34
N THR A 33 3.55 -8.88 -6.75
CA THR A 33 4.62 -8.91 -5.74
C THR A 33 4.15 -9.58 -4.45
N ILE A 34 2.86 -9.41 -4.09
CA ILE A 34 2.38 -9.82 -2.76
C ILE A 34 1.43 -11.02 -2.78
N GLU A 35 0.83 -11.41 -3.92
CA GLU A 35 -0.19 -12.47 -3.99
C GLU A 35 0.29 -13.85 -3.52
N GLY A 36 1.59 -14.08 -3.54
CA GLY A 36 2.19 -15.31 -3.01
C GLY A 36 2.11 -15.45 -1.50
N ARG A 37 1.86 -14.35 -0.76
CA ARG A 37 1.90 -14.28 0.71
C ARG A 37 0.62 -13.74 1.35
N TYR A 38 -0.20 -13.03 0.57
CA TYR A 38 -1.40 -12.32 1.04
C TYR A 38 -2.61 -12.73 0.21
N GLY A 39 -3.80 -12.66 0.79
CA GLY A 39 -5.05 -12.73 0.06
C GLY A 39 -5.32 -11.39 -0.62
N VAL A 40 -5.06 -11.29 -1.92
CA VAL A 40 -5.16 -10.03 -2.68
C VAL A 40 -6.47 -9.97 -3.47
N ARG A 41 -7.11 -8.80 -3.45
CA ARG A 41 -8.20 -8.44 -4.33
C ARG A 41 -7.87 -7.14 -5.04
N ILE A 42 -8.21 -7.04 -6.33
CA ILE A 42 -8.16 -5.79 -7.10
C ILE A 42 -9.57 -5.40 -7.47
N ILE A 43 -9.94 -4.14 -7.23
CA ILE A 43 -11.15 -3.52 -7.75
C ILE A 43 -10.75 -2.62 -8.91
N GLU A 44 -11.29 -2.91 -10.11
CA GLU A 44 -10.97 -2.19 -11.34
C GLU A 44 -12.27 -1.89 -12.12
N HIS A 45 -12.43 -0.65 -12.58
CA HIS A 45 -13.64 -0.22 -13.26
C HIS A 45 -13.68 -0.63 -14.74
N SER A 46 -12.52 -0.79 -15.38
CA SER A 46 -12.44 -1.20 -16.79
C SER A 46 -12.58 -2.72 -16.91
N ARG A 47 -13.67 -3.18 -17.52
CA ARG A 47 -13.90 -4.60 -17.77
C ARG A 47 -12.79 -5.24 -18.61
N GLN A 48 -12.27 -4.51 -19.61
CA GLN A 48 -11.17 -4.99 -20.43
C GLN A 48 -9.93 -5.22 -19.56
N ARG A 49 -9.62 -4.28 -18.66
CA ARG A 49 -8.47 -4.41 -17.77
C ARG A 49 -8.66 -5.53 -16.74
N CYS A 50 -9.88 -5.71 -16.23
CA CYS A 50 -10.20 -6.86 -15.36
C CYS A 50 -9.88 -8.19 -16.05
N TYR A 51 -10.26 -8.33 -17.32
CA TYR A 51 -9.98 -9.53 -18.10
C TYR A 51 -8.46 -9.78 -18.20
N GLU A 52 -7.68 -8.77 -18.63
CA GLU A 52 -6.23 -8.86 -18.74
C GLU A 52 -5.55 -9.24 -17.42
N LEU A 53 -6.00 -8.64 -16.29
CA LEU A 53 -5.47 -8.96 -14.97
C LEU A 53 -5.80 -10.40 -14.56
N SER A 54 -7.01 -10.86 -14.85
CA SER A 54 -7.43 -12.24 -14.53
C SER A 54 -6.67 -13.29 -15.31
N GLU A 55 -6.16 -12.96 -16.51
CA GLU A 55 -5.30 -13.88 -17.28
C GLU A 55 -3.84 -13.92 -16.76
N THR A 56 -3.40 -12.88 -16.09
CA THR A 56 -1.99 -12.69 -15.77
C THR A 56 -1.64 -12.80 -14.28
N LEU A 57 -2.64 -12.73 -13.40
CA LEU A 57 -2.50 -12.89 -11.96
C LEU A 57 -2.94 -14.30 -11.55
N ASP A 58 -2.11 -14.96 -10.73
CA ASP A 58 -2.31 -16.38 -10.38
C ASP A 58 -3.27 -16.58 -9.20
N ARG A 59 -3.24 -15.69 -8.22
CA ARG A 59 -3.93 -15.85 -6.92
C ARG A 59 -4.80 -14.67 -6.53
N THR A 60 -4.70 -13.57 -7.25
CA THR A 60 -5.45 -12.35 -7.00
C THR A 60 -6.88 -12.47 -7.54
N ILE A 61 -7.85 -12.11 -6.72
CA ILE A 61 -9.24 -11.99 -7.17
C ILE A 61 -9.43 -10.61 -7.81
N VAL A 62 -9.91 -10.60 -9.05
CA VAL A 62 -10.18 -9.35 -9.78
C VAL A 62 -11.67 -9.09 -9.80
N LEU A 63 -12.06 -7.93 -9.29
CA LEU A 63 -13.45 -7.46 -9.17
C LEU A 63 -13.68 -6.31 -10.13
N SER A 64 -14.72 -6.40 -10.94
CA SER A 64 -15.11 -5.32 -11.84
C SER A 64 -16.09 -4.39 -11.14
N GLY A 65 -15.68 -3.15 -10.86
CA GLY A 65 -16.53 -2.18 -10.17
C GLY A 65 -15.80 -0.89 -9.83
N ASP A 66 -16.50 -0.02 -9.13
CA ASP A 66 -15.95 1.23 -8.59
C ASP A 66 -15.54 1.02 -7.13
N ALA A 67 -14.30 1.36 -6.81
CA ALA A 67 -13.79 1.27 -5.45
C ALA A 67 -14.44 2.30 -4.48
N SER A 68 -15.21 3.26 -5.00
CA SER A 68 -16.03 4.18 -4.23
C SER A 68 -17.47 3.67 -4.03
N ASP A 69 -17.80 2.50 -4.56
CA ASP A 69 -19.10 1.86 -4.34
C ASP A 69 -19.13 1.18 -2.97
N ARG A 70 -20.00 1.72 -2.11
CA ARG A 70 -20.17 1.24 -0.73
C ARG A 70 -20.65 -0.21 -0.67
N ASP A 71 -21.59 -0.55 -1.54
CA ASP A 71 -22.22 -1.87 -1.51
C ASP A 71 -21.22 -2.94 -1.98
N LEU A 72 -20.44 -2.66 -3.01
CA LEU A 72 -19.34 -3.52 -3.45
C LEU A 72 -18.31 -3.75 -2.33
N LEU A 73 -17.91 -2.70 -1.61
CA LEU A 73 -16.94 -2.85 -0.51
C LEU A 73 -17.50 -3.70 0.64
N LEU A 74 -18.80 -3.57 0.95
CA LEU A 74 -19.46 -4.37 1.98
C LEU A 74 -19.63 -5.83 1.55
N GLU A 75 -20.01 -6.10 0.31
CA GLU A 75 -20.09 -7.45 -0.26
C GLU A 75 -18.74 -8.17 -0.19
N GLU A 76 -17.66 -7.43 -0.36
CA GLU A 76 -16.30 -7.94 -0.27
C GLU A 76 -15.73 -7.98 1.17
N ASN A 77 -16.57 -7.73 2.19
CA ASN A 77 -16.22 -7.72 3.61
C ASN A 77 -14.99 -6.84 3.91
N ILE A 78 -15.10 -5.56 3.55
CA ILE A 78 -14.01 -4.58 3.71
C ILE A 78 -13.53 -4.44 5.15
N GLU A 79 -14.41 -4.70 6.14
CA GLU A 79 -14.11 -4.66 7.57
C GLU A 79 -13.09 -5.72 8.02
N GLU A 80 -12.95 -6.81 7.25
CA GLU A 80 -11.93 -7.83 7.47
C GLU A 80 -10.60 -7.51 6.76
N THR A 81 -10.52 -6.39 6.04
CA THR A 81 -9.34 -6.01 5.27
C THR A 81 -8.27 -5.41 6.17
N ASP A 82 -7.08 -6.02 6.15
CA ASP A 82 -5.92 -5.50 6.88
C ASP A 82 -5.35 -4.24 6.24
N VAL A 83 -5.29 -4.19 4.90
CA VAL A 83 -4.77 -3.05 4.16
C VAL A 83 -5.61 -2.79 2.90
N PHE A 84 -6.09 -1.57 2.75
CA PHE A 84 -6.68 -1.05 1.53
C PHE A 84 -5.70 -0.09 0.86
N CYS A 85 -5.40 -0.31 -0.43
CA CYS A 85 -4.46 0.50 -1.21
C CYS A 85 -5.19 1.16 -2.38
N ALA A 86 -5.38 2.47 -2.37
CA ALA A 86 -5.90 3.21 -3.51
C ALA A 86 -4.75 3.72 -4.37
N VAL A 87 -4.63 3.18 -5.59
CA VAL A 87 -3.48 3.41 -6.49
C VAL A 87 -3.93 3.63 -7.94
N THR A 88 -5.10 4.24 -8.13
CA THR A 88 -5.56 4.67 -9.45
C THR A 88 -4.77 5.91 -9.93
N ASN A 89 -5.05 6.37 -11.13
CA ASN A 89 -4.48 7.61 -11.67
C ASN A 89 -5.28 8.88 -11.31
N ASP A 90 -6.35 8.72 -10.53
CA ASP A 90 -7.25 9.78 -10.10
C ASP A 90 -7.12 10.00 -8.59
N ASP A 91 -6.56 11.14 -8.19
CA ASP A 91 -6.28 11.47 -6.79
C ASP A 91 -7.57 11.58 -5.96
N GLU A 92 -8.63 12.16 -6.54
CA GLU A 92 -9.94 12.32 -5.89
C GLU A 92 -10.59 10.95 -5.64
N ALA A 93 -10.57 10.06 -6.63
CA ALA A 93 -11.05 8.68 -6.49
C ALA A 93 -10.24 7.92 -5.43
N ASN A 94 -8.92 8.10 -5.39
CA ASN A 94 -8.05 7.48 -4.39
C ASN A 94 -8.38 7.97 -2.97
N ILE A 95 -8.58 9.27 -2.79
CA ILE A 95 -8.95 9.85 -1.49
C ILE A 95 -10.32 9.35 -1.04
N MET A 96 -11.33 9.45 -1.91
CA MET A 96 -12.71 9.08 -1.57
C MET A 96 -12.85 7.59 -1.26
N SER A 97 -12.28 6.72 -2.08
CA SER A 97 -12.32 5.27 -1.84
C SER A 97 -11.58 4.88 -0.55
N SER A 98 -10.44 5.52 -0.26
CA SER A 98 -9.69 5.29 0.98
C SER A 98 -10.46 5.72 2.23
N MET A 99 -11.08 6.91 2.19
CA MET A 99 -11.91 7.40 3.30
C MET A 99 -13.13 6.50 3.51
N LEU A 100 -13.78 6.06 2.42
CA LEU A 100 -14.90 5.15 2.48
C LEU A 100 -14.48 3.78 3.06
N ALA A 101 -13.43 3.17 2.54
CA ALA A 101 -12.92 1.90 3.04
C ALA A 101 -12.57 1.98 4.55
N LYS A 102 -11.93 3.07 4.97
CA LYS A 102 -11.63 3.31 6.39
C LYS A 102 -12.89 3.45 7.24
N SER A 103 -13.89 4.18 6.78
CA SER A 103 -15.16 4.36 7.49
C SER A 103 -15.95 3.05 7.61
N LEU A 104 -15.78 2.13 6.66
CA LEU A 104 -16.39 0.80 6.65
C LEU A 104 -15.60 -0.25 7.44
N GLY A 105 -14.45 0.12 8.03
CA GLY A 105 -13.74 -0.74 8.96
C GLY A 105 -12.41 -1.31 8.47
N ALA A 106 -11.91 -0.93 7.28
CA ALA A 106 -10.56 -1.31 6.84
C ALA A 106 -9.52 -0.89 7.89
N ARG A 107 -8.66 -1.80 8.29
CA ARG A 107 -7.72 -1.58 9.41
C ARG A 107 -6.72 -0.48 9.09
N LYS A 108 -6.14 -0.51 7.88
CA LYS A 108 -5.19 0.48 7.41
C LYS A 108 -5.51 0.87 5.96
N VAL A 109 -5.41 2.17 5.66
CA VAL A 109 -5.56 2.67 4.28
C VAL A 109 -4.28 3.36 3.82
N ILE A 110 -3.87 3.07 2.58
CA ILE A 110 -2.72 3.64 1.91
C ILE A 110 -3.21 4.27 0.62
N THR A 111 -2.90 5.54 0.41
CA THR A 111 -3.44 6.32 -0.70
C THR A 111 -2.31 6.92 -1.52
N LEU A 112 -2.33 6.70 -2.82
CA LEU A 112 -1.43 7.34 -3.75
C LEU A 112 -2.02 8.69 -4.17
N ILE A 113 -1.22 9.77 -4.06
CA ILE A 113 -1.62 11.13 -4.40
C ILE A 113 -0.49 11.80 -5.18
N ASN A 114 -0.81 12.21 -6.40
CA ASN A 114 0.15 12.87 -7.28
C ASN A 114 0.21 14.37 -7.01
N ASN A 115 -0.93 15.00 -6.72
CA ASN A 115 -1.02 16.44 -6.47
C ASN A 115 -0.60 16.79 -5.03
N PRO A 116 0.51 17.50 -4.82
CA PRO A 116 0.96 17.86 -3.48
C PRO A 116 -0.05 18.71 -2.67
N ALA A 117 -0.94 19.46 -3.34
CA ALA A 117 -1.94 20.27 -2.66
C ALA A 117 -2.96 19.40 -1.89
N TYR A 118 -3.26 18.19 -2.38
CA TYR A 118 -4.16 17.28 -1.69
C TYR A 118 -3.51 16.58 -0.49
N VAL A 119 -2.19 16.39 -0.53
CA VAL A 119 -1.46 15.82 0.60
C VAL A 119 -1.66 16.65 1.86
N ASP A 120 -1.57 17.99 1.76
CA ASP A 120 -1.76 18.89 2.88
C ASP A 120 -3.21 18.89 3.41
N LEU A 121 -4.18 18.74 2.49
CA LEU A 121 -5.59 18.78 2.85
C LEU A 121 -5.99 17.56 3.71
N ILE A 122 -5.34 16.42 3.49
CA ILE A 122 -5.68 15.16 4.17
C ILE A 122 -4.68 14.78 5.27
N GLU A 123 -3.61 15.55 5.47
CA GLU A 123 -2.62 15.32 6.53
C GLU A 123 -3.29 15.46 7.91
N GLY A 124 -3.17 14.43 8.73
CA GLY A 124 -3.83 14.36 10.05
C GLY A 124 -5.31 13.91 10.02
N GLY A 125 -5.83 13.51 8.85
CA GLY A 125 -7.17 12.98 8.67
C GLY A 125 -7.29 11.46 8.83
N THR A 126 -8.28 10.90 8.16
CA THR A 126 -8.67 9.48 8.24
C THR A 126 -7.71 8.53 7.52
N ILE A 127 -6.85 9.04 6.63
CA ILE A 127 -5.92 8.25 5.81
C ILE A 127 -4.64 7.97 6.58
N ASP A 128 -4.32 6.69 6.76
CA ASP A 128 -3.16 6.27 7.60
C ASP A 128 -1.81 6.53 6.92
N THR A 129 -1.75 6.42 5.59
CA THR A 129 -0.50 6.61 4.85
C THR A 129 -0.78 7.21 3.48
N VAL A 130 -0.09 8.30 3.17
CA VAL A 130 -0.10 8.92 1.84
C VAL A 130 1.22 8.65 1.16
N ILE A 131 1.17 8.25 -0.11
CA ILE A 131 2.32 8.05 -0.97
C ILE A 131 2.27 9.06 -2.11
N ASN A 132 3.26 9.93 -2.19
CA ASN A 132 3.47 10.79 -3.35
C ASN A 132 4.63 10.21 -4.18
N PRO A 133 4.41 9.76 -5.44
CA PRO A 133 5.44 9.11 -6.25
C PRO A 133 6.62 10.02 -6.55
N GLN A 134 6.39 11.32 -6.73
CA GLN A 134 7.46 12.29 -7.01
C GLN A 134 8.41 12.43 -5.82
N LEU A 135 7.86 12.58 -4.60
CA LEU A 135 8.66 12.66 -3.38
C LEU A 135 9.39 11.36 -3.08
N ALA A 136 8.75 10.21 -3.30
CA ALA A 136 9.37 8.90 -3.13
C ALA A 136 10.55 8.71 -4.10
N THR A 137 10.38 9.09 -5.37
CA THR A 137 11.44 9.04 -6.40
C THR A 137 12.58 9.97 -6.06
N LEU A 138 12.28 11.23 -5.69
CA LEU A 138 13.29 12.21 -5.30
C LEU A 138 14.14 11.71 -4.12
N GLY A 139 13.49 11.18 -3.08
CA GLY A 139 14.18 10.60 -1.92
C GLY A 139 15.12 9.46 -2.32
N SER A 140 14.66 8.58 -3.21
CA SER A 140 15.48 7.49 -3.74
C SER A 140 16.69 8.00 -4.52
N ILE A 141 16.51 8.97 -5.42
CA ILE A 141 17.60 9.57 -6.20
C ILE A 141 18.62 10.26 -5.27
N LEU A 142 18.16 11.04 -4.31
CA LEU A 142 19.03 11.73 -3.35
C LEU A 142 19.89 10.76 -2.55
N THR A 143 19.36 9.61 -2.18
CA THR A 143 20.12 8.55 -1.51
C THR A 143 21.31 8.07 -2.34
N HIS A 144 21.14 7.98 -3.66
CA HIS A 144 22.23 7.54 -4.57
C HIS A 144 23.24 8.64 -4.91
N ILE A 145 22.83 9.91 -4.88
CA ILE A 145 23.71 11.06 -5.22
C ILE A 145 24.60 11.43 -4.02
N ARG A 146 24.08 11.34 -2.81
CA ARG A 146 24.81 11.67 -1.60
C ARG A 146 25.89 10.61 -1.34
N ARG A 147 27.16 10.98 -1.52
CA ARG A 147 28.31 10.14 -1.21
C ARG A 147 28.43 10.00 0.32
N GLY A 148 28.17 8.83 0.85
CA GLY A 148 28.26 8.48 2.26
C GLY A 148 27.38 7.27 2.59
N ASP A 149 27.57 6.65 3.75
CA ASP A 149 26.81 5.48 4.20
C ASP A 149 25.37 5.84 4.65
N ILE A 150 24.65 6.53 3.77
CA ILE A 150 23.27 6.92 3.99
C ILE A 150 22.39 5.78 3.51
N ALA A 151 21.73 5.10 4.46
CA ALA A 151 20.87 3.96 4.17
C ALA A 151 19.50 4.40 3.63
N ARG A 152 18.94 5.51 4.14
CA ARG A 152 17.64 6.05 3.73
C ARG A 152 17.55 7.55 3.94
N VAL A 153 16.80 8.22 3.07
CA VAL A 153 16.42 9.64 3.22
C VAL A 153 14.91 9.73 3.13
N HIS A 154 14.29 10.32 4.13
CA HIS A 154 12.87 10.62 4.14
C HIS A 154 12.67 12.13 4.14
N SER A 155 12.06 12.66 3.09
CA SER A 155 11.67 14.07 3.06
C SER A 155 10.45 14.25 3.97
N LEU A 156 10.56 15.20 4.91
CA LEU A 156 9.49 15.57 5.83
C LEU A 156 9.00 16.98 5.43
N ARG A 157 7.69 17.21 5.53
CA ARG A 157 7.09 18.51 5.24
C ARG A 157 7.59 19.15 3.94
N ARG A 158 7.43 18.45 2.79
CA ARG A 158 7.76 18.97 1.44
C ARG A 158 9.21 19.44 1.28
N GLY A 159 10.16 18.81 1.91
CA GLY A 159 11.57 19.22 1.85
C GLY A 159 11.96 20.32 2.85
N ALA A 160 11.05 20.76 3.72
CA ALA A 160 11.38 21.68 4.82
C ALA A 160 12.27 21.02 5.88
N ALA A 161 12.23 19.69 5.99
CA ALA A 161 13.10 18.87 6.83
C ALA A 161 13.37 17.52 6.15
N GLU A 162 14.50 16.91 6.47
CA GLU A 162 14.85 15.56 6.01
C GLU A 162 15.24 14.70 7.21
N ALA A 163 14.69 13.48 7.29
CA ALA A 163 15.19 12.46 8.19
C ALA A 163 16.18 11.59 7.42
N ILE A 164 17.39 11.48 7.93
CA ILE A 164 18.48 10.71 7.30
C ILE A 164 18.81 9.54 8.23
N GLU A 165 18.71 8.34 7.70
CA GLU A 165 19.22 7.13 8.33
C GLU A 165 20.63 6.85 7.77
N ALA A 166 21.65 6.91 8.59
CA ALA A 166 23.03 6.67 8.19
C ALA A 166 23.65 5.55 9.02
N ILE A 167 24.55 4.77 8.40
CA ILE A 167 25.33 3.75 9.07
C ILE A 167 26.59 4.42 9.66
N ALA A 168 26.68 4.44 10.99
CA ALA A 168 27.87 4.92 11.68
C ALA A 168 28.96 3.84 11.67
N HIS A 169 30.07 4.10 10.98
CA HIS A 169 31.27 3.28 11.09
C HIS A 169 32.12 3.82 12.25
N GLY A 170 32.31 3.00 13.29
CA GLY A 170 33.24 3.31 14.36
C GLY A 170 34.67 3.31 13.81
N ASP A 171 35.36 4.44 13.90
CA ASP A 171 36.76 4.54 13.54
C ASP A 171 37.63 3.75 14.54
N LYS A 172 38.27 2.67 14.09
CA LYS A 172 39.26 1.92 14.86
C LYS A 172 40.62 2.63 14.77
N SER A 173 40.68 3.89 15.07
CA SER A 173 41.95 4.58 15.16
C SER A 173 42.11 5.30 16.50
N SER A 174 42.64 4.64 17.47
CA SER A 174 43.81 5.03 18.28
C SER A 174 43.85 4.24 19.58
N SER A 175 44.53 3.13 19.53
CA SER A 175 45.28 2.69 20.72
C SER A 175 46.77 2.82 20.37
N LYS A 176 47.36 3.88 20.78
CA LYS A 176 48.78 3.98 21.10
C LYS A 176 48.91 4.71 22.41
#